data_a6d49e9e91d270e7b7a8290a168a355a
#
_entry.id   a6d49e9e91d270e7b7a8290a168a355a
#
_cell.length_a   1.000
_cell.length_b   1.000
_cell.length_c   1.000
_cell.angle_alpha   90.00
_cell.angle_beta   90.00
_cell.angle_gamma   90.00
#
_symmetry.space_group_name_H-M   'P 1'
#
loop_
_entity.id
_entity.type
_entity.pdbx_description
1 polymer ?
#
loop_
_entity_poly.entity_id
_entity_poly.type
_entity_poly.pdbx_seq_one_letter_code
_entity_poly.pdbx_strand_id
1 'polypeptide(L)'
;MPLLVVEHNSMMALLTGSPVFIMKLAGAARHLEVQVLADQYGSAISLFGRDCSVQRRHQKIIEEAPVTIAKAETFEKMEKAAVRLAKLVGYVSAGTTE
;
A
#
# COMPACT_ATOMS: atom_id res chain seq x y z
N MET A 1 17.71 -11.31 -7.95
CA MET A 1 18.43 -10.29 -7.17
C MET A 1 17.69 -8.98 -7.27
N PRO A 2 17.33 -8.35 -6.17
CA PRO A 2 16.67 -7.05 -6.25
C PRO A 2 17.62 -6.02 -6.87
N LEU A 3 17.13 -5.28 -7.86
CA LEU A 3 17.87 -4.18 -8.47
C LEU A 3 17.78 -2.99 -7.50
N LEU A 4 18.93 -2.48 -7.09
CA LEU A 4 18.99 -1.24 -6.33
C LEU A 4 18.78 -0.08 -7.30
N VAL A 5 17.59 0.48 -7.31
CA VAL A 5 17.34 1.74 -8.01
C VAL A 5 17.44 2.85 -6.98
N VAL A 6 18.54 3.58 -7.03
CA VAL A 6 18.71 4.78 -6.20
C VAL A 6 18.35 5.96 -7.07
N GLU A 7 17.18 6.54 -6.82
CA GLU A 7 16.80 7.79 -7.47
C GLU A 7 17.63 8.96 -6.96
N HIS A 8 17.71 10.02 -7.75
CA HIS A 8 18.48 11.22 -7.40
C HIS A 8 18.16 11.78 -6.01
N ASN A 9 16.89 11.76 -5.63
CA ASN A 9 16.44 12.20 -4.31
C ASN A 9 16.96 11.30 -3.16
N SER A 10 17.11 10.01 -3.41
CA SER A 10 17.66 9.08 -2.42
C SER A 10 19.15 9.29 -2.21
N MET A 11 19.88 9.67 -3.26
CA MET A 11 21.30 10.05 -3.13
C MET A 11 21.48 11.33 -2.28
N MET A 12 20.61 12.31 -2.46
CA MET A 12 20.61 13.51 -1.61
C MET A 12 20.35 13.18 -0.15
N ALA A 13 19.42 12.26 0.13
CA ALA A 13 19.15 11.80 1.49
C ALA A 13 20.38 11.14 2.13
N LEU A 14 21.14 10.33 1.38
CA LEU A 14 22.39 9.74 1.87
C LEU A 14 23.44 10.82 2.20
N LEU A 15 23.57 11.84 1.35
CA LEU A 15 24.52 12.93 1.56
C LEU A 15 24.18 13.83 2.75
N THR A 16 22.89 13.99 3.04
CA THR A 16 22.40 14.83 4.15
C THR A 16 22.29 14.10 5.48
N GLY A 17 22.58 12.79 5.50
CA GLY A 17 22.46 11.96 6.70
C GLY A 17 21.02 11.58 7.06
N SER A 18 20.05 11.78 6.16
CA SER A 18 18.68 11.33 6.35
C SER A 18 18.58 9.80 6.35
N PRO A 19 17.66 9.22 7.12
CA PRO A 19 17.50 7.76 7.12
C PRO A 19 17.08 7.26 5.73
N VAL A 20 17.74 6.20 5.28
CA VAL A 20 17.51 5.56 3.98
C VAL A 20 17.27 4.07 4.21
N PHE A 21 16.30 3.52 3.51
CA PHE A 21 16.03 2.09 3.50
C PHE A 21 15.87 1.57 2.08
N ILE A 22 16.02 0.27 1.92
CA ILE A 22 15.97 -0.38 0.62
C ILE A 22 14.71 -1.24 0.56
N MET A 23 13.95 -1.08 -0.52
CA MET A 23 12.80 -1.94 -0.81
C MET A 23 12.96 -2.60 -2.18
N LYS A 24 12.32 -3.76 -2.34
CA LYS A 24 12.22 -4.39 -3.65
C LYS A 24 11.35 -3.52 -4.57
N LEU A 25 11.87 -3.19 -5.74
CA LEU A 25 11.08 -2.53 -6.77
C LEU A 25 10.14 -3.54 -7.43
N ALA A 26 8.84 -3.24 -7.42
CA ALA A 26 7.86 -3.94 -8.23
C ALA A 26 7.82 -3.29 -9.62
N GLY A 27 8.29 -4.00 -10.63
CA GLY A 27 8.17 -3.58 -12.04
C GLY A 27 6.71 -3.62 -12.50
N ALA A 28 6.41 -3.95 -13.74
CA ALA A 28 5.06 -4.02 -14.31
C ALA A 28 4.01 -4.61 -13.35
N ALA A 29 3.51 -3.80 -12.40
CA ALA A 29 2.61 -4.20 -11.34
C ALA A 29 1.33 -3.37 -11.35
N ARG A 30 0.27 -3.92 -10.78
CA ARG A 30 -0.96 -3.19 -10.50
C ARG A 30 -0.90 -2.58 -9.09
N HIS A 31 -1.50 -1.41 -8.94
CA HIS A 31 -1.70 -0.78 -7.64
C HIS A 31 -3.09 -1.13 -7.13
N LEU A 32 -3.14 -2.01 -6.15
CA LEU A 32 -4.37 -2.38 -5.47
C LEU A 32 -4.31 -1.89 -4.04
N GLU A 33 -5.41 -1.37 -3.55
CA GLU A 33 -5.50 -0.92 -2.16
C GLU A 33 -6.68 -1.56 -1.43
N VAL A 34 -6.51 -1.78 -0.14
CA VAL A 34 -7.57 -2.25 0.76
C VAL A 34 -8.02 -1.08 1.62
N GLN A 35 -9.33 -0.80 1.59
CA GLN A 35 -9.94 0.17 2.50
C GLN A 35 -10.07 -0.46 3.88
N VAL A 36 -9.59 0.24 4.90
CA VAL A 36 -9.66 -0.20 6.30
C VAL A 36 -10.45 0.82 7.12
N LEU A 37 -11.23 0.33 8.05
CA LEU A 37 -11.89 1.11 9.07
C LEU A 37 -11.53 0.55 10.44
N ALA A 38 -11.02 1.39 11.32
CA ALA A 38 -10.60 0.99 12.64
C ALA A 38 -11.13 1.94 13.71
N ASP A 39 -11.52 1.40 14.86
CA ASP A 39 -12.00 2.16 16.00
C ASP A 39 -10.88 2.38 17.03
N GLN A 40 -11.19 3.16 18.05
CA GLN A 40 -10.26 3.43 19.17
C GLN A 40 -10.16 2.30 20.19
N TYR A 41 -10.93 1.22 20.02
CA TYR A 41 -11.04 0.11 20.97
C TYR A 41 -10.32 -1.14 20.50
N GLY A 42 -9.55 -1.06 19.41
CA GLY A 42 -8.76 -2.16 18.88
C GLY A 42 -9.46 -3.02 17.83
N SER A 43 -10.64 -2.63 17.37
CA SER A 43 -11.32 -3.29 16.25
C SER A 43 -10.91 -2.68 14.92
N ALA A 44 -10.71 -3.54 13.91
CA ALA A 44 -10.43 -3.12 12.55
C ALA A 44 -11.08 -4.08 11.56
N ILE A 45 -11.62 -3.54 10.49
CA ILE A 45 -12.24 -4.31 9.40
C ILE A 45 -11.73 -3.81 8.05
N SER A 46 -11.72 -4.68 7.07
CA SER A 46 -11.53 -4.31 5.67
C SER A 46 -12.89 -4.03 5.02
N LEU A 47 -12.94 -3.01 4.18
CA LEU A 47 -14.11 -2.62 3.41
C LEU A 47 -13.81 -2.71 1.92
N PHE A 48 -13.48 -3.92 1.46
CA PHE A 48 -13.13 -4.19 0.08
C PHE A 48 -11.90 -3.38 -0.39
N GLY A 49 -11.74 -3.23 -1.67
CA GLY A 49 -10.58 -2.57 -2.23
C GLY A 49 -10.84 -1.88 -3.54
N ARG A 50 -9.83 -1.18 -3.98
CA ARG A 50 -9.84 -0.46 -5.26
C ARG A 50 -8.61 -0.81 -6.06
N ASP A 51 -8.77 -0.83 -7.39
CA ASP A 51 -7.66 -0.82 -8.34
C ASP A 51 -7.38 0.63 -8.71
N CYS A 52 -6.23 1.12 -8.29
CA CYS A 52 -5.76 2.49 -8.51
C CYS A 52 -4.52 2.53 -9.41
N SER A 53 -4.47 1.63 -10.39
CA SER A 53 -3.31 1.49 -11.28
C SER A 53 -3.14 2.64 -12.25
N VAL A 54 -4.19 3.39 -12.58
CA VAL A 54 -4.12 4.55 -13.46
C VAL A 54 -3.66 5.76 -12.66
N GLN A 55 -2.38 6.07 -12.77
CA GLN A 55 -1.72 7.12 -12.01
C GLN A 55 -0.92 8.05 -12.94
N ARG A 56 -0.71 9.28 -12.51
CA ARG A 56 0.20 10.21 -13.14
C ARG A 56 1.00 10.95 -12.07
N ARG A 57 2.32 10.95 -12.21
CA ARG A 57 3.23 11.56 -11.24
C ARG A 57 3.00 11.03 -9.81
N HIS A 58 2.80 9.70 -9.71
CA HIS A 58 2.50 9.00 -8.45
C HIS A 58 1.19 9.45 -7.77
N GLN A 59 0.28 10.04 -8.53
CA GLN A 59 -1.03 10.43 -8.05
C GLN A 59 -2.12 9.57 -8.70
N LYS A 60 -3.03 9.10 -7.89
CA LYS A 60 -4.18 8.29 -8.34
C LYS A 60 -5.11 9.17 -9.17
N ILE A 61 -5.43 8.74 -10.37
CA ILE A 61 -6.29 9.48 -11.31
C ILE A 61 -7.62 8.77 -11.49
N ILE A 62 -7.60 7.46 -11.72
CA ILE A 62 -8.80 6.63 -11.86
C ILE A 62 -8.71 5.48 -10.88
N GLU A 63 -9.77 5.27 -10.14
CA GLU A 63 -9.91 4.16 -9.21
C GLU A 63 -11.14 3.34 -9.60
N GLU A 64 -10.98 2.03 -9.64
CA GLU A 64 -12.06 1.08 -9.91
C GLU A 64 -12.36 0.25 -8.66
N ALA A 65 -13.63 0.12 -8.35
CA ALA A 65 -14.12 -0.74 -7.28
C ALA A 65 -15.33 -1.56 -7.77
N PRO A 66 -15.45 -2.83 -7.39
CA PRO A 66 -14.46 -3.62 -6.65
C PRO A 66 -13.25 -4.01 -7.50
N VAL A 67 -12.21 -4.55 -6.86
CA VAL A 67 -11.05 -5.10 -7.56
C VAL A 67 -11.45 -6.37 -8.30
N THR A 68 -11.30 -6.36 -9.63
CA THR A 68 -11.68 -7.52 -10.48
C THR A 68 -10.49 -8.30 -11.00
N ILE A 69 -9.31 -7.68 -11.06
CA ILE A 69 -8.12 -8.29 -11.65
C ILE A 69 -7.42 -9.29 -10.74
N ALA A 70 -7.52 -9.12 -9.44
CA ALA A 70 -6.93 -10.03 -8.47
C ALA A 70 -7.81 -11.26 -8.28
N LYS A 71 -7.18 -12.41 -8.09
CA LYS A 71 -7.90 -13.62 -7.68
C LYS A 71 -8.52 -13.38 -6.30
N ALA A 72 -9.74 -13.87 -6.09
CA ALA A 72 -10.47 -13.71 -4.84
C ALA A 72 -9.66 -14.18 -3.61
N GLU A 73 -8.98 -15.31 -3.73
CA GLU A 73 -8.12 -15.84 -2.66
C GLU A 73 -6.96 -14.91 -2.33
N THR A 74 -6.31 -14.34 -3.35
CA THR A 74 -5.21 -13.39 -3.16
C THR A 74 -5.69 -12.11 -2.48
N PHE A 75 -6.82 -11.59 -2.93
CA PHE A 75 -7.38 -10.37 -2.36
C PHE A 75 -7.82 -10.57 -0.90
N GLU A 76 -8.40 -11.72 -0.58
CA GLU A 76 -8.74 -12.08 0.81
C GLU A 76 -7.50 -12.08 1.73
N LYS A 77 -6.37 -12.58 1.25
CA LYS A 77 -5.10 -12.53 1.98
C LYS A 77 -4.63 -11.09 2.18
N MET A 78 -4.80 -10.23 1.17
CA MET A 78 -4.49 -8.80 1.28
C MET A 78 -5.36 -8.12 2.33
N GLU A 79 -6.66 -8.38 2.33
CA GLU A 79 -7.58 -7.82 3.33
C GLU A 79 -7.21 -8.24 4.75
N LYS A 80 -6.91 -9.51 4.97
CA LYS A 80 -6.46 -10.03 6.27
C LYS A 80 -5.15 -9.39 6.71
N ALA A 81 -4.21 -9.21 5.79
CA ALA A 81 -2.93 -8.54 6.08
C ALA A 81 -3.14 -7.07 6.45
N ALA A 82 -4.01 -6.36 5.74
CA ALA A 82 -4.32 -4.95 6.01
C ALA A 82 -4.96 -4.77 7.40
N VAL A 83 -5.91 -5.61 7.76
CA VAL A 83 -6.54 -5.58 9.10
C VAL A 83 -5.50 -5.88 10.19
N ARG A 84 -4.66 -6.88 9.98
CA ARG A 84 -3.60 -7.22 10.94
C ARG A 84 -2.61 -6.06 11.11
N LEU A 85 -2.22 -5.40 10.03
CA LEU A 85 -1.33 -4.25 10.08
C LEU A 85 -1.98 -3.09 10.84
N ALA A 86 -3.24 -2.77 10.55
CA ALA A 86 -3.97 -1.72 11.26
C ALA A 86 -4.02 -1.95 12.77
N LYS A 87 -4.28 -3.17 13.20
CA LYS A 87 -4.27 -3.54 14.62
C LYS A 87 -2.88 -3.45 15.23
N LEU A 88 -1.85 -3.88 14.49
CA LEU A 88 -0.48 -3.88 14.97
C LEU A 88 0.04 -2.46 15.28
N VAL A 89 -0.29 -1.49 14.45
CA VAL A 89 0.13 -0.09 14.62
C VAL A 89 -0.84 0.75 15.47
N GLY A 90 -1.95 0.17 15.91
CA GLY A 90 -2.98 0.89 16.67
C GLY A 90 -3.69 1.96 15.84
N TYR A 91 -3.90 1.70 14.55
CA TYR A 91 -4.56 2.64 13.65
C TYR A 91 -6.01 2.91 14.07
N VAL A 92 -6.43 4.15 13.98
CA VAL A 92 -7.80 4.60 14.25
C VAL A 92 -8.27 5.47 13.10
N SER A 93 -9.48 5.30 12.66
CA SER A 93 -10.15 6.02 11.56
C SER A 93 -10.22 5.20 10.26
N ALA A 94 -10.60 5.85 9.19
CA ALA A 94 -10.61 5.27 7.84
C ALA A 94 -9.25 5.49 7.18
N GLY A 95 -8.76 4.49 6.47
CA GLY A 95 -7.49 4.57 5.77
C GLY A 95 -7.36 3.48 4.72
N THR A 96 -6.26 3.52 4.00
CA THR A 96 -5.96 2.54 2.97
C THR A 96 -4.60 1.89 3.20
N THR A 97 -4.49 0.63 2.78
CA THR A 97 -3.22 -0.11 2.70
C THR A 97 -3.03 -0.56 1.26
N GLU A 98 -1.86 -0.27 0.70
CA GLU A 98 -1.44 -0.71 -0.64
C GLU A 98 -0.50 -1.88 -0.57
#